data_ca25243d7b24cb6029fb0d0cd1461da5
#
_entry.id   ca25243d7b24cb6029fb0d0cd1461da5
#
_cell.length_a   1.000
_cell.length_b   1.000
_cell.length_c   1.000
_cell.angle_alpha   90.00
_cell.angle_beta   90.00
_cell.angle_gamma   90.00
#
_symmetry.space_group_name_H-M   'P 1'
#
loop_
_entity.id
_entity.type
_entity.pdbx_description
1 polymer ?
#
loop_
_entity_poly.entity_id
_entity_poly.type
_entity_poly.pdbx_seq_one_letter_code
_entity_poly.pdbx_strand_id
1 'polypeptide(L)'
;AKKTDLKYKMNPETETEVAALQREILDTVCRYVKPEGTLMYSTCTISRTENEENAGWFAEKHPEFDLEWEKQIFPSDITDGFYIAKFIRRGR
;
A
#
# COMPACT_ATOMS: atom_id res chain seq x y z
N ALA A 1 2.89 15.99 -5.33
CA ALA A 1 3.36 14.74 -5.90
C ALA A 1 2.35 14.17 -6.87
N LYS A 2 2.84 13.64 -7.92
CA LYS A 2 1.98 13.09 -8.92
C LYS A 2 1.48 11.71 -8.49
N LYS A 3 0.19 11.53 -8.55
CA LYS A 3 -0.41 10.27 -8.20
C LYS A 3 -0.63 9.44 -9.45
N THR A 4 -0.16 8.23 -9.43
CA THR A 4 -0.35 7.32 -10.54
C THR A 4 -1.41 6.30 -10.19
N ASP A 5 -2.50 6.32 -10.92
CA ASP A 5 -3.57 5.35 -10.74
C ASP A 5 -3.45 4.29 -11.80
N LEU A 6 -3.18 3.07 -11.39
CA LEU A 6 -3.12 1.95 -12.29
C LEU A 6 -4.40 1.15 -12.13
N LYS A 7 -5.24 1.22 -13.15
CA LYS A 7 -6.48 0.46 -13.15
C LYS A 7 -6.35 -0.64 -14.19
N TYR A 8 -6.48 -1.87 -13.75
CA TYR A 8 -6.36 -3.00 -14.65
C TYR A 8 -7.18 -4.15 -14.09
N LYS A 9 -7.60 -5.01 -14.99
CA LYS A 9 -8.31 -6.21 -14.58
C LYS A 9 -7.29 -7.21 -14.07
N MET A 10 -7.56 -7.71 -12.90
CA MET A 10 -6.66 -8.63 -12.23
C MET A 10 -7.14 -10.05 -12.39
N ASN A 11 -6.22 -10.93 -12.72
CA ASN A 11 -6.44 -12.35 -12.51
C ASN A 11 -5.41 -12.79 -11.47
N PRO A 12 -5.50 -14.01 -10.93
CA PRO A 12 -4.62 -14.40 -9.83
C PRO A 12 -3.14 -14.29 -10.15
N GLU A 13 -2.75 -14.58 -11.39
CA GLU A 13 -1.34 -14.47 -11.77
C GLU A 13 -0.89 -13.03 -11.83
N THR A 14 -1.70 -12.17 -12.44
CA THR A 14 -1.40 -10.75 -12.52
C THR A 14 -1.36 -10.12 -11.13
N GLU A 15 -2.27 -10.56 -10.26
CA GLU A 15 -2.32 -10.04 -8.90
C GLU A 15 -1.02 -10.28 -8.16
N THR A 16 -0.47 -11.50 -8.29
CA THR A 16 0.79 -11.83 -7.63
C THR A 16 1.93 -10.97 -8.16
N GLU A 17 1.99 -10.78 -9.48
CA GLU A 17 3.05 -9.98 -10.08
C GLU A 17 2.95 -8.52 -9.65
N VAL A 18 1.74 -8.00 -9.61
CA VAL A 18 1.52 -6.62 -9.21
C VAL A 18 1.86 -6.43 -7.74
N ALA A 19 1.48 -7.38 -6.90
CA ALA A 19 1.81 -7.28 -5.47
C ALA A 19 3.32 -7.27 -5.26
N ALA A 20 4.05 -8.07 -6.03
CA ALA A 20 5.50 -8.08 -5.93
C ALA A 20 6.10 -6.75 -6.37
N LEU A 21 5.57 -6.17 -7.43
CA LEU A 21 6.04 -4.87 -7.90
C LEU A 21 5.75 -3.78 -6.88
N GLN A 22 4.58 -3.84 -6.26
CA GLN A 22 4.22 -2.88 -5.23
C GLN A 22 5.19 -2.95 -4.05
N ARG A 23 5.63 -4.15 -3.69
CA ARG A 23 6.62 -4.30 -2.62
C ARG A 23 7.95 -3.67 -2.99
N GLU A 24 8.37 -3.83 -4.24
CA GLU A 24 9.60 -3.19 -4.69
C GLU A 24 9.50 -1.68 -4.63
N ILE A 25 8.35 -1.15 -5.02
CA ILE A 25 8.13 0.30 -4.98
C ILE A 25 8.17 0.79 -3.53
N LEU A 26 7.51 0.08 -2.62
CA LEU A 26 7.53 0.45 -1.20
C LEU A 26 8.95 0.44 -0.64
N ASP A 27 9.73 -0.59 -0.98
CA ASP A 27 11.13 -0.68 -0.54
C ASP A 27 11.95 0.51 -1.01
N THR A 28 11.64 0.99 -2.21
CA THR A 28 12.42 2.08 -2.80
C THR A 28 12.00 3.42 -2.21
N VAL A 29 10.68 3.69 -2.19
CA VAL A 29 10.21 5.02 -1.79
C VAL A 29 10.34 5.25 -0.30
N CYS A 30 10.33 4.20 0.52
CA CYS A 30 10.42 4.38 1.96
C CYS A 30 11.74 5.04 2.37
N ARG A 31 12.76 4.92 1.55
CA ARG A 31 14.05 5.55 1.83
C ARG A 31 13.98 7.07 1.79
N TYR A 32 12.98 7.60 1.11
CA TYR A 32 12.85 9.04 0.93
C TYR A 32 11.92 9.67 1.96
N VAL A 33 11.36 8.86 2.85
CA VAL A 33 10.50 9.37 3.92
C VAL A 33 11.40 9.76 5.08
N LYS A 34 11.38 11.03 5.45
CA LYS A 34 12.21 11.52 6.55
C LYS A 34 11.63 11.06 7.89
N PRO A 35 12.43 11.11 8.96
CA PRO A 35 11.91 10.79 10.30
C PRO A 35 10.66 11.60 10.61
N GLU A 36 9.66 10.95 11.18
CA GLU A 36 8.36 11.51 11.49
C GLU A 36 7.51 11.83 10.26
N GLY A 37 8.01 11.47 9.07
CA GLY A 37 7.26 11.65 7.84
C GLY A 37 6.24 10.55 7.66
N THR A 38 5.34 10.77 6.72
CA THR A 38 4.22 9.88 6.44
C THR A 38 4.40 9.19 5.10
N LEU A 39 4.09 7.90 5.08
CA LEU A 39 4.03 7.13 3.84
C LEU A 39 2.62 6.58 3.70
N MET A 40 1.96 6.93 2.60
CA MET A 40 0.61 6.45 2.33
C MET A 40 0.67 5.41 1.21
N TYR A 41 0.09 4.26 1.47
CA TYR A 41 -0.02 3.19 0.48
C TYR A 41 -1.49 2.98 0.18
N SER A 42 -1.89 3.14 -1.09
CA SER A 42 -3.28 2.96 -1.46
C SER A 42 -3.40 2.19 -2.76
N THR A 43 -4.50 1.48 -2.89
CA THR A 43 -4.82 0.73 -4.11
C THR A 43 -6.29 0.91 -4.42
N CYS A 44 -6.65 0.62 -5.68
CA CYS A 44 -8.04 0.65 -6.11
C CYS A 44 -8.57 -0.77 -6.29
N THR A 45 -8.21 -1.67 -5.38
CA THR A 45 -8.60 -3.07 -5.47
C THR A 45 -9.04 -3.56 -4.10
N ILE A 46 -9.76 -4.70 -4.09
CA ILE A 46 -10.10 -5.37 -2.85
C ILE A 46 -9.21 -6.59 -2.62
N SER A 47 -8.15 -6.72 -3.40
CA SER A 47 -7.23 -7.85 -3.27
C SER A 47 -6.48 -7.79 -1.94
N ARG A 48 -6.61 -8.83 -1.14
CA ARG A 48 -5.91 -8.89 0.13
C ARG A 48 -4.42 -8.99 -0.07
N THR A 49 -3.99 -9.65 -1.14
CA THR A 49 -2.57 -9.78 -1.46
C THR A 49 -1.93 -8.42 -1.69
N GLU A 50 -2.62 -7.54 -2.42
CA GLU A 50 -2.10 -6.20 -2.68
C GLU A 50 -2.30 -5.26 -1.50
N ASN A 51 -3.28 -5.52 -0.66
CA ASN A 51 -3.68 -4.61 0.41
C ASN A 51 -3.07 -5.02 1.75
N GLU A 52 -3.81 -5.76 2.56
CA GLU A 52 -3.37 -6.06 3.92
C GLU A 52 -2.07 -6.85 3.96
N GLU A 53 -1.89 -7.77 3.02
CA GLU A 53 -0.68 -8.58 3.04
C GLU A 53 0.55 -7.76 2.68
N ASN A 54 0.42 -6.85 1.72
CA ASN A 54 1.53 -5.96 1.38
C ASN A 54 1.82 -5.00 2.52
N ALA A 55 0.78 -4.45 3.14
CA ALA A 55 0.97 -3.54 4.27
C ALA A 55 1.64 -4.25 5.44
N GLY A 56 1.20 -5.47 5.74
CA GLY A 56 1.80 -6.26 6.81
C GLY A 56 3.23 -6.62 6.52
N TRP A 57 3.50 -7.02 5.28
CA TRP A 57 4.88 -7.32 4.86
C TRP A 57 5.78 -6.10 5.04
N PHE A 58 5.30 -4.93 4.64
CA PHE A 58 6.09 -3.71 4.75
C PHE A 58 6.39 -3.38 6.21
N ALA A 59 5.38 -3.50 7.07
CA ALA A 59 5.57 -3.19 8.49
C ALA A 59 6.59 -4.12 9.13
N GLU A 60 6.62 -5.39 8.71
CA GLU A 60 7.58 -6.33 9.25
C GLU A 60 9.00 -6.09 8.74
N LYS A 61 9.10 -5.77 7.46
CA LYS A 61 10.41 -5.58 6.85
C LYS A 61 11.05 -4.27 7.26
N HIS A 62 10.24 -3.27 7.53
CA HIS A 62 10.72 -1.93 7.88
C HIS A 62 10.21 -1.53 9.25
N PRO A 63 10.83 -2.04 10.31
CA PRO A 63 10.34 -1.76 11.68
C PRO A 63 10.47 -0.31 12.10
N GLU A 64 11.18 0.50 11.32
CA GLU A 64 11.24 1.94 11.59
C GLU A 64 9.93 2.65 11.22
N PHE A 65 9.02 1.94 10.55
CA PHE A 65 7.70 2.47 10.21
C PHE A 65 6.64 1.84 11.08
N ASP A 66 5.71 2.65 11.56
CA ASP A 66 4.54 2.19 12.29
C ASP A 66 3.32 2.31 11.41
N LEU A 67 2.54 1.24 11.32
CA LEU A 67 1.25 1.29 10.65
C LEU A 67 0.28 2.00 11.58
N GLU A 68 -0.08 3.23 11.22
CA GLU A 68 -0.95 4.03 12.08
C GLU A 68 -2.40 3.60 11.94
N TRP A 69 -2.85 3.38 10.72
CA TRP A 69 -4.18 2.83 10.46
C TRP A 69 -4.25 2.33 9.03
N GLU A 70 -5.24 1.50 8.77
CA GLU A 70 -5.55 1.03 7.43
C GLU A 70 -7.05 0.93 7.30
N LYS A 71 -7.53 1.04 6.08
CA LYS A 71 -8.95 1.01 5.82
C LYS A 71 -9.23 0.42 4.45
N GLN A 72 -10.18 -0.50 4.38
CA GLN A 72 -10.63 -1.09 3.14
C GLN A 72 -12.07 -0.63 2.90
N ILE A 73 -12.30 0.02 1.76
CA ILE A 73 -13.64 0.41 1.33
C ILE A 73 -14.02 -0.56 0.22
N PHE A 74 -15.13 -1.26 0.40
CA PHE A 74 -15.59 -2.22 -0.59
C PHE A 74 -16.44 -1.55 -1.66
N PRO A 75 -16.51 -2.13 -2.86
CA PRO A 75 -17.32 -1.53 -3.93
C PRO A 75 -18.78 -1.39 -3.53
N SER A 76 -19.39 -0.32 -4.01
CA SER A 76 -20.80 -0.05 -3.77
C SER A 76 -21.33 0.71 -4.99
N ASP A 77 -22.60 1.13 -4.92
CA ASP A 77 -23.19 1.87 -6.02
C ASP A 77 -22.50 3.20 -6.27
N ILE A 78 -21.79 3.72 -5.28
CA ILE A 78 -21.19 5.05 -5.38
C ILE A 78 -19.66 5.04 -5.36
N THR A 79 -19.03 3.87 -5.21
CA THR A 79 -17.57 3.80 -5.19
C THR A 79 -17.12 2.45 -5.72
N ASP A 80 -15.96 2.48 -6.39
CA ASP A 80 -15.35 1.26 -6.92
C ASP A 80 -14.62 0.46 -5.84
N GLY A 81 -14.43 1.06 -4.67
CA GLY A 81 -13.65 0.40 -3.62
C GLY A 81 -12.19 0.82 -3.66
N PHE A 82 -11.57 0.85 -2.51
CA PHE A 82 -10.15 1.15 -2.42
C PHE A 82 -9.63 0.78 -1.04
N TYR A 83 -8.31 0.74 -0.93
CA TYR A 83 -7.62 0.44 0.31
C TYR A 83 -6.57 1.51 0.57
N ILE A 84 -6.42 1.91 1.82
CA ILE A 84 -5.41 2.87 2.23
C ILE A 84 -4.74 2.39 3.52
N ALA A 85 -3.42 2.47 3.56
CA ALA A 85 -2.65 2.21 4.77
C ALA A 85 -1.74 3.40 5.01
N LYS A 86 -1.73 3.90 6.23
CA LYS A 86 -0.89 5.05 6.59
C LYS A 86 0.21 4.60 7.53
N PHE A 87 1.44 4.85 7.12
CA PHE A 87 2.62 4.54 7.92
C PHE A 87 3.31 5.83 8.35
N ILE A 88 3.85 5.83 9.55
CA ILE A 88 4.63 6.95 10.06
C ILE A 88 6.03 6.43 10.34
N ARG A 89 7.04 7.13 9.84
CA ARG A 89 8.42 6.77 10.15
C ARG A 89 8.78 7.32 11.50
N ARG A 90 9.35 6.46 12.36
CA ARG A 90 9.74 6.89 13.69
C ARG A 90 10.79 7.97 13.62
N GLY A 91 10.85 8.82 14.65
CA GLY A 91 11.71 9.99 14.65
C GLY A 91 13.17 9.72 14.92
N ARG A 92 13.59 8.49 14.76
CA ARG A 92 15.00 8.17 15.03
C ARG A 92 15.61 7.42 13.92
#